data_b6712265375773536bfb22e51afc727a
#
_entry.id   b6712265375773536bfb22e51afc727a
#
_cell.length_a   1.000
_cell.length_b   1.000
_cell.length_c   1.000
_cell.angle_alpha   90.00
_cell.angle_beta   90.00
_cell.angle_gamma   90.00
#
_symmetry.space_group_name_H-M   'P 1'
#
loop_
_entity.id
_entity.type
_entity.pdbx_description
1 polymer ?
#
loop_
_entity_poly.entity_id
_entity_poly.type
_entity_poly.pdbx_seq_one_letter_code
_entity_poly.pdbx_strand_id
1 'polypeptide(L)'
;QSFADVMKAEGLKETSIRIYLTLIKVILNYARKMNYVTYLVHPFVLFKMPISNIRELDLSVDELKRIRDVKLFKSVHIMARDIFMLTYYLGGINLRDLMEYDFTKGNCMRYIRHKTRNSKKNENEIAFTIQPEAQAIIDRYISENGKLVFGKYKSYEKVYSLVFRHIGKVAGLAGINR
;
A
#
# COMPACT_ATOMS: atom_id res chain seq x y z
N GLN A 1 3.07 -33.64 -13.65
CA GLN A 1 2.60 -32.23 -13.73
C GLN A 1 2.73 -31.60 -12.32
N SER A 2 3.47 -30.51 -12.19
CA SER A 2 3.63 -29.88 -10.87
C SER A 2 2.38 -29.09 -10.49
N PHE A 3 2.16 -28.89 -9.18
CA PHE A 3 1.06 -28.04 -8.69
C PHE A 3 1.12 -26.60 -9.26
N ALA A 4 2.35 -26.10 -9.50
CA ALA A 4 2.55 -24.82 -10.15
C ALA A 4 2.04 -24.78 -11.60
N ASP A 5 2.22 -25.89 -12.35
CA ASP A 5 1.75 -25.98 -13.74
C ASP A 5 0.22 -25.99 -13.82
N VAL A 6 -0.44 -26.64 -12.86
CA VAL A 6 -1.91 -26.63 -12.75
C VAL A 6 -2.42 -25.20 -12.53
N MET A 7 -1.86 -24.49 -11.54
CA MET A 7 -2.26 -23.11 -11.26
C MET A 7 -2.01 -22.16 -12.45
N LYS A 8 -0.92 -22.42 -13.22
CA LYS A 8 -0.62 -21.65 -14.42
C LYS A 8 -1.62 -21.95 -15.55
N ALA A 9 -2.02 -23.21 -15.71
CA ALA A 9 -3.05 -23.60 -16.67
C ALA A 9 -4.42 -23.00 -16.33
N GLU A 10 -4.73 -22.78 -15.06
CA GLU A 10 -5.92 -22.06 -14.57
C GLU A 10 -5.84 -20.53 -14.74
N GLY A 11 -4.76 -20.01 -15.33
CA GLY A 11 -4.59 -18.59 -15.64
C GLY A 11 -4.09 -17.73 -14.46
N LEU A 12 -3.59 -18.31 -13.38
CA LEU A 12 -3.03 -17.54 -12.27
C LEU A 12 -1.70 -16.87 -12.68
N LYS A 13 -1.50 -15.64 -12.24
CA LYS A 13 -0.25 -14.91 -12.45
C LYS A 13 0.88 -15.50 -11.59
N GLU A 14 2.10 -15.47 -12.09
CA GLU A 14 3.29 -16.01 -11.41
C GLU A 14 3.46 -15.49 -9.97
N THR A 15 3.12 -14.20 -9.73
CA THR A 15 3.12 -13.62 -8.38
C THR A 15 2.15 -14.34 -7.44
N SER A 16 0.94 -14.65 -7.90
CA SER A 16 -0.06 -15.39 -7.12
C SER A 16 0.39 -16.82 -6.85
N ILE A 17 0.91 -17.50 -7.87
CA ILE A 17 1.46 -18.86 -7.75
C ILE A 17 2.59 -18.87 -6.70
N ARG A 18 3.51 -17.90 -6.76
CA ARG A 18 4.59 -17.77 -5.77
C ARG A 18 4.08 -17.59 -4.35
N ILE A 19 3.02 -16.80 -4.15
CA ILE A 19 2.41 -16.60 -2.82
C ILE A 19 1.87 -17.93 -2.29
N TYR A 20 1.07 -18.66 -3.07
CA TYR A 20 0.53 -19.95 -2.67
C TYR A 20 1.63 -20.99 -2.35
N LEU A 21 2.63 -21.10 -3.22
CA LEU A 21 3.75 -22.01 -3.00
C LEU A 21 4.57 -21.63 -1.75
N THR A 22 4.72 -20.33 -1.46
CA THR A 22 5.36 -19.86 -0.23
C THR A 22 4.59 -20.29 1.00
N LEU A 23 3.26 -20.19 0.99
CA LEU A 23 2.40 -20.65 2.10
C LEU A 23 2.53 -22.17 2.30
N ILE A 24 2.48 -22.95 1.22
CA ILE A 24 2.68 -24.41 1.28
C ILE A 24 4.06 -24.74 1.88
N LYS A 25 5.11 -24.07 1.42
CA LYS A 25 6.48 -24.25 1.95
C LYS A 25 6.55 -23.95 3.46
N VAL A 26 5.88 -22.90 3.93
CA VAL A 26 5.82 -22.55 5.36
C VAL A 26 5.14 -23.66 6.15
N ILE A 27 4.00 -24.19 5.68
CA ILE A 27 3.27 -25.28 6.32
C ILE A 27 4.13 -26.54 6.41
N LEU A 28 4.78 -26.93 5.31
CA LEU A 28 5.64 -28.11 5.27
C LEU A 28 6.86 -27.96 6.19
N ASN A 29 7.47 -26.78 6.23
CA ASN A 29 8.57 -26.48 7.16
C ASN A 29 8.12 -26.59 8.63
N TYR A 30 6.92 -26.06 8.93
CA TYR A 30 6.33 -26.16 10.28
C TYR A 30 6.06 -27.61 10.65
N ALA A 31 5.41 -28.39 9.78
CA ALA A 31 5.12 -29.80 10.00
C ALA A 31 6.41 -30.62 10.27
N ARG A 32 7.50 -30.34 9.52
CA ARG A 32 8.82 -30.94 9.78
C ARG A 32 9.37 -30.53 11.13
N LYS A 33 9.30 -29.23 11.47
CA LYS A 33 9.80 -28.71 12.76
C LYS A 33 9.08 -29.35 13.97
N MET A 34 7.78 -29.64 13.78
CA MET A 34 6.96 -30.27 14.82
C MET A 34 7.02 -31.81 14.79
N ASN A 35 7.87 -32.40 13.94
CA ASN A 35 8.01 -33.85 13.72
C ASN A 35 6.70 -34.55 13.30
N TYR A 36 5.77 -33.82 12.68
CA TYR A 36 4.55 -34.42 12.12
C TYR A 36 4.82 -35.19 10.82
N VAL A 37 5.86 -34.78 10.10
CA VAL A 37 6.30 -35.41 8.85
C VAL A 37 7.83 -35.47 8.79
N THR A 38 8.33 -36.54 8.15
CA THR A 38 9.74 -36.73 7.87
C THR A 38 9.93 -36.85 6.36
N TYR A 39 10.88 -36.11 5.79
CA TYR A 39 11.21 -36.14 4.38
C TYR A 39 12.64 -36.66 4.21
N LEU A 40 12.86 -37.60 3.31
CA LEU A 40 14.21 -37.93 2.83
C LEU A 40 14.82 -36.74 2.09
N VAL A 41 14.00 -36.07 1.24
CA VAL A 41 14.35 -34.85 0.54
C VAL A 41 13.17 -33.88 0.69
N HIS A 42 13.45 -32.68 1.16
CA HIS A 42 12.38 -31.68 1.31
C HIS A 42 11.78 -31.33 -0.07
N PRO A 43 10.43 -31.30 -0.24
CA PRO A 43 9.77 -31.09 -1.54
C PRO A 43 10.21 -29.83 -2.30
N PHE A 44 10.71 -28.81 -1.59
CA PHE A 44 11.15 -27.54 -2.18
C PHE A 44 12.69 -27.45 -2.40
N VAL A 45 13.47 -28.51 -2.16
CA VAL A 45 14.94 -28.45 -2.35
C VAL A 45 15.30 -28.26 -3.82
N LEU A 46 14.66 -29.01 -4.70
CA LEU A 46 14.92 -28.95 -6.16
C LEU A 46 13.91 -28.06 -6.90
N PHE A 47 12.91 -27.50 -6.20
CA PHE A 47 11.89 -26.71 -6.83
C PHE A 47 12.30 -25.24 -6.95
N LYS A 48 12.39 -24.75 -8.19
CA LYS A 48 12.63 -23.33 -8.46
C LYS A 48 11.33 -22.55 -8.33
N MET A 49 11.28 -21.67 -7.34
CA MET A 49 10.13 -20.76 -7.15
C MET A 49 9.97 -19.85 -8.36
N PRO A 50 8.75 -19.65 -8.87
CA PRO A 50 8.50 -18.70 -9.96
C PRO A 50 9.03 -17.31 -9.62
N ILE A 51 9.64 -16.64 -10.59
CA ILE A 51 10.13 -15.27 -10.45
C ILE A 51 8.96 -14.35 -10.80
N SER A 52 8.49 -13.55 -9.83
CA SER A 52 7.48 -12.56 -10.15
C SER A 52 8.14 -11.37 -10.86
N ASN A 53 7.64 -11.04 -12.05
CA ASN A 53 7.99 -9.78 -12.69
C ASN A 53 7.43 -8.64 -11.83
N ILE A 54 8.31 -7.90 -11.18
CA ILE A 54 7.95 -6.69 -10.44
C ILE A 54 7.64 -5.64 -11.50
N ARG A 55 6.39 -5.17 -11.55
CA ARG A 55 6.07 -3.98 -12.33
C ARG A 55 6.68 -2.78 -11.61
N GLU A 56 7.58 -2.11 -12.27
CA GLU A 56 7.99 -0.76 -11.89
C GLU A 56 6.85 0.18 -12.24
N LEU A 57 6.09 0.57 -11.21
CA LEU A 57 4.94 1.47 -11.31
C LEU A 57 5.28 2.82 -10.66
N ASP A 58 6.52 3.24 -10.79
CA ASP A 58 6.98 4.54 -10.33
C ASP A 58 6.45 5.66 -11.24
N LEU A 59 6.14 6.79 -10.64
CA LEU A 59 5.80 8.02 -11.34
C LEU A 59 7.03 8.92 -11.37
N SER A 60 7.29 9.51 -12.53
CA SER A 60 8.29 10.59 -12.63
C SER A 60 7.81 11.84 -11.89
N VAL A 61 8.75 12.72 -11.55
CA VAL A 61 8.43 13.99 -10.89
C VAL A 61 7.47 14.84 -11.74
N ASP A 62 7.62 14.80 -13.07
CA ASP A 62 6.74 15.54 -13.98
C ASP A 62 5.33 14.94 -14.06
N GLU A 63 5.20 13.63 -13.97
CA GLU A 63 3.90 12.98 -13.86
C GLU A 63 3.21 13.33 -12.53
N LEU A 64 3.95 13.37 -11.43
CA LEU A 64 3.43 13.81 -10.12
C LEU A 64 2.95 15.28 -10.18
N LYS A 65 3.71 16.18 -10.81
CA LYS A 65 3.29 17.57 -11.03
C LYS A 65 2.01 17.64 -11.85
N ARG A 66 1.91 16.87 -12.93
CA ARG A 66 0.69 16.81 -13.76
C ARG A 66 -0.52 16.32 -12.97
N ILE A 67 -0.37 15.29 -12.13
CA ILE A 67 -1.43 14.82 -11.23
C ILE A 67 -1.83 15.92 -10.24
N ARG A 68 -0.88 16.62 -9.64
CA ARG A 68 -1.12 17.72 -8.71
C ARG A 68 -1.93 18.84 -9.34
N ASP A 69 -1.55 19.25 -10.55
CA ASP A 69 -2.01 20.48 -11.20
C ASP A 69 -3.22 20.27 -12.14
N VAL A 70 -3.62 19.01 -12.38
CA VAL A 70 -4.76 18.70 -13.24
C VAL A 70 -6.06 19.34 -12.74
N LYS A 71 -6.77 20.02 -13.65
CA LYS A 71 -8.09 20.60 -13.33
C LYS A 71 -9.14 19.50 -13.18
N LEU A 72 -9.75 19.45 -12.01
CA LEU A 72 -10.76 18.45 -11.65
C LEU A 72 -12.05 19.14 -11.21
N PHE A 73 -13.18 18.60 -11.68
CA PHE A 73 -14.51 19.16 -11.38
C PHE A 73 -15.33 18.28 -10.43
N LYS A 74 -15.02 16.98 -10.36
CA LYS A 74 -15.75 16.05 -9.49
C LYS A 74 -15.07 15.99 -8.12
N SER A 75 -15.83 16.20 -7.06
CA SER A 75 -15.33 16.17 -5.67
C SER A 75 -14.60 14.88 -5.32
N VAL A 76 -15.07 13.73 -5.83
CA VAL A 76 -14.43 12.43 -5.61
C VAL A 76 -13.06 12.31 -6.29
N HIS A 77 -12.85 12.98 -7.44
CA HIS A 77 -11.55 13.01 -8.11
C HIS A 77 -10.57 13.94 -7.37
N ILE A 78 -11.07 15.11 -6.92
CA ILE A 78 -10.29 16.05 -6.11
C ILE A 78 -9.82 15.35 -4.84
N MET A 79 -10.74 14.68 -4.13
CA MET A 79 -10.45 13.95 -2.90
C MET A 79 -9.43 12.82 -3.12
N ALA A 80 -9.61 12.02 -4.19
CA ALA A 80 -8.68 10.95 -4.52
C ALA A 80 -7.27 11.47 -4.84
N ARG A 81 -7.16 12.59 -5.61
CA ARG A 81 -5.91 13.28 -5.88
C ARG A 81 -5.27 13.79 -4.59
N ASP A 82 -6.03 14.48 -3.76
CA ASP A 82 -5.52 15.10 -2.55
C ASP A 82 -5.00 14.05 -1.57
N ILE A 83 -5.71 12.92 -1.39
CA ILE A 83 -5.24 11.80 -0.58
C ILE A 83 -3.95 11.20 -1.16
N PHE A 84 -3.90 10.98 -2.47
CA PHE A 84 -2.72 10.46 -3.15
C PHE A 84 -1.51 11.38 -2.97
N MET A 85 -1.68 12.68 -3.24
CA MET A 85 -0.61 13.67 -3.08
C MET A 85 -0.19 13.82 -1.62
N LEU A 86 -1.13 13.75 -0.67
CA LEU A 86 -0.83 13.80 0.75
C LEU A 86 0.02 12.60 1.19
N THR A 87 -0.32 11.38 0.74
CA THR A 87 0.52 10.21 1.03
C THR A 87 1.94 10.37 0.47
N TYR A 88 2.08 10.96 -0.71
CA TYR A 88 3.38 11.25 -1.32
C TYR A 88 4.17 12.29 -0.51
N TYR A 89 3.57 13.43 -0.17
CA TYR A 89 4.24 14.50 0.61
C TYR A 89 4.62 14.06 2.02
N LEU A 90 3.92 13.09 2.58
CA LEU A 90 4.21 12.49 3.88
C LEU A 90 5.09 11.24 3.77
N GLY A 91 5.97 11.17 2.76
CA GLY A 91 7.00 10.13 2.63
C GLY A 91 6.46 8.73 2.35
N GLY A 92 5.33 8.60 1.67
CA GLY A 92 4.72 7.31 1.37
C GLY A 92 4.02 6.68 2.57
N ILE A 93 3.46 7.48 3.46
CA ILE A 93 2.69 6.98 4.60
C ILE A 93 1.58 6.03 4.16
N ASN A 94 1.40 4.93 4.90
CA ASN A 94 0.26 4.06 4.65
C ASN A 94 -1.05 4.79 4.95
N LEU A 95 -2.06 4.60 4.10
CA LEU A 95 -3.35 5.26 4.25
C LEU A 95 -4.01 5.01 5.62
N ARG A 96 -3.79 3.84 6.22
CA ARG A 96 -4.29 3.53 7.55
C ARG A 96 -3.60 4.37 8.61
N ASP A 97 -2.28 4.47 8.56
CA ASP A 97 -1.50 5.30 9.48
C ASP A 97 -1.88 6.77 9.33
N LEU A 98 -2.11 7.24 8.08
CA LEU A 98 -2.58 8.58 7.77
C LEU A 98 -3.94 8.90 8.41
N MET A 99 -4.90 7.97 8.34
CA MET A 99 -6.25 8.18 8.89
C MET A 99 -6.31 8.08 10.41
N GLU A 100 -5.39 7.34 11.02
CA GLU A 100 -5.30 7.18 12.48
C GLU A 100 -4.49 8.30 13.13
N TYR A 101 -3.69 9.06 12.36
CA TYR A 101 -2.83 10.12 12.89
C TYR A 101 -3.63 11.32 13.38
N ASP A 102 -3.13 11.93 14.47
CA ASP A 102 -3.66 13.17 15.07
C ASP A 102 -2.79 14.35 14.64
N PHE A 103 -3.30 15.18 13.74
CA PHE A 103 -2.62 16.32 13.15
C PHE A 103 -2.64 17.58 14.04
N THR A 104 -3.21 17.53 15.25
CA THR A 104 -3.11 18.65 16.21
C THR A 104 -1.74 18.75 16.87
N LYS A 105 -0.87 17.76 16.68
CA LYS A 105 0.44 17.64 17.34
C LYS A 105 1.56 18.54 16.76
N GLY A 106 1.20 19.52 15.93
CA GLY A 106 2.15 20.47 15.34
C GLY A 106 2.79 19.98 14.02
N ASN A 107 3.81 20.72 13.55
CA ASN A 107 4.41 20.51 12.22
C ASN A 107 5.36 19.32 12.11
N CYS A 108 5.64 18.60 13.19
CA CYS A 108 6.49 17.42 13.18
C CYS A 108 5.62 16.18 13.34
N MET A 109 5.49 15.42 12.25
CA MET A 109 4.80 14.14 12.29
C MET A 109 5.69 13.08 12.90
N ARG A 110 5.19 12.37 13.93
CA ARG A 110 5.86 11.25 14.58
C ARG A 110 4.89 10.09 14.72
N TYR A 111 5.24 8.93 14.18
CA TYR A 111 4.37 7.76 14.27
C TYR A 111 5.14 6.45 14.17
N ILE A 112 4.54 5.40 14.72
CA ILE A 112 5.00 4.02 14.58
C ILE A 112 4.10 3.34 13.56
N ARG A 113 4.69 2.75 12.53
CA ARG A 113 3.97 2.11 11.44
C ARG A 113 3.10 0.98 11.95
N HIS A 114 1.79 1.01 11.69
CA HIS A 114 0.83 -0.02 12.12
C HIS A 114 1.27 -1.44 11.73
N LYS A 115 1.75 -1.63 10.48
CA LYS A 115 2.16 -2.94 9.96
C LYS A 115 3.32 -3.58 10.74
N THR A 116 4.21 -2.80 11.33
CA THR A 116 5.44 -3.29 11.98
C THR A 116 5.44 -3.08 13.49
N ARG A 117 4.38 -2.52 14.06
CA ARG A 117 4.24 -2.24 15.51
C ARG A 117 4.53 -3.46 16.37
N ASN A 118 4.06 -4.66 15.96
CA ASN A 118 4.20 -5.89 16.74
C ASN A 118 5.36 -6.80 16.29
N SER A 119 6.12 -6.43 15.25
CA SER A 119 7.11 -7.32 14.64
C SER A 119 8.55 -6.99 14.98
N LYS A 120 8.83 -5.85 15.62
CA LYS A 120 10.19 -5.43 15.99
C LYS A 120 10.29 -5.16 17.48
N LYS A 121 11.36 -5.67 18.10
CA LYS A 121 11.70 -5.39 19.51
C LYS A 121 12.06 -3.92 19.75
N ASN A 122 12.50 -3.18 18.72
CA ASN A 122 12.77 -1.75 18.77
C ASN A 122 11.74 -1.03 17.90
N GLU A 123 10.92 -0.21 18.50
CA GLU A 123 9.95 0.65 17.85
C GLU A 123 10.72 1.75 17.10
N ASN A 124 10.87 1.59 15.79
CA ASN A 124 11.42 2.66 14.97
C ASN A 124 10.31 3.67 14.70
N GLU A 125 10.33 4.76 15.47
CA GLU A 125 9.49 5.92 15.20
C GLU A 125 9.95 6.57 13.88
N ILE A 126 8.99 6.87 13.03
CA ILE A 126 9.21 7.67 11.82
C ILE A 126 8.89 9.11 12.19
N ALA A 127 9.86 10.00 11.99
CA ALA A 127 9.71 11.42 12.29
C ALA A 127 10.14 12.27 11.10
N PHE A 128 9.32 13.26 10.73
CA PHE A 128 9.66 14.25 9.70
C PHE A 128 8.80 15.51 9.83
N THR A 129 9.27 16.61 9.23
CA THR A 129 8.53 17.86 9.20
C THR A 129 7.47 17.83 8.09
N ILE A 130 6.26 18.25 8.42
CA ILE A 130 5.17 18.38 7.45
C ILE A 130 5.47 19.58 6.54
N GLN A 131 5.56 19.32 5.24
CA GLN A 131 5.82 20.35 4.25
C GLN A 131 4.58 21.21 4.00
N PRO A 132 4.71 22.49 3.55
CA PRO A 132 3.58 23.39 3.31
C PRO A 132 2.54 22.82 2.35
N GLU A 133 2.95 22.06 1.35
CA GLU A 133 2.06 21.42 0.38
C GLU A 133 1.19 20.35 1.04
N ALA A 134 1.76 19.58 1.97
CA ALA A 134 1.01 18.62 2.77
C ALA A 134 0.06 19.32 3.72
N GLN A 135 0.51 20.39 4.39
CA GLN A 135 -0.30 21.18 5.32
C GLN A 135 -1.53 21.76 4.63
N ALA A 136 -1.38 22.32 3.43
CA ALA A 136 -2.49 22.87 2.66
C ALA A 136 -3.57 21.82 2.32
N ILE A 137 -3.22 20.55 2.22
CA ILE A 137 -4.18 19.46 2.05
C ILE A 137 -4.78 19.06 3.39
N ILE A 138 -3.97 18.94 4.44
CA ILE A 138 -4.43 18.63 5.80
C ILE A 138 -5.50 19.62 6.23
N ASP A 139 -5.27 20.92 6.07
CA ASP A 139 -6.18 21.98 6.48
C ASP A 139 -7.58 21.90 5.83
N ARG A 140 -7.67 21.28 4.64
CA ARG A 140 -8.97 21.06 3.97
C ARG A 140 -9.78 19.91 4.56
N TYR A 141 -9.13 18.96 5.20
CA TYR A 141 -9.76 17.71 5.63
C TYR A 141 -9.67 17.45 7.14
N ILE A 142 -8.93 18.29 7.88
CA ILE A 142 -8.80 18.14 9.33
C ILE A 142 -10.12 18.41 10.03
N SER A 143 -10.47 17.57 10.98
CA SER A 143 -11.64 17.75 11.86
C SER A 143 -11.20 18.26 13.24
N GLU A 144 -12.16 18.67 14.05
CA GLU A 144 -11.91 19.18 15.41
C GLU A 144 -11.12 18.20 16.30
N ASN A 145 -11.24 16.90 16.05
CA ASN A 145 -10.50 15.87 16.78
C ASN A 145 -9.10 15.58 16.20
N GLY A 146 -8.61 16.42 15.29
CA GLY A 146 -7.28 16.29 14.69
C GLY A 146 -7.13 15.20 13.63
N LYS A 147 -8.19 14.48 13.29
CA LYS A 147 -8.17 13.45 12.26
C LYS A 147 -8.67 13.95 10.92
N LEU A 148 -8.21 13.31 9.84
CA LEU A 148 -8.68 13.64 8.50
C LEU A 148 -10.05 13.01 8.24
N VAL A 149 -10.97 13.81 7.70
CA VAL A 149 -12.33 13.38 7.34
C VAL A 149 -12.58 13.66 5.85
N PHE A 150 -12.85 12.62 5.10
CA PHE A 150 -13.08 12.67 3.67
C PHE A 150 -14.58 12.55 3.33
N GLY A 151 -15.37 13.55 3.78
CA GLY A 151 -16.82 13.61 3.57
C GLY A 151 -17.53 12.36 4.12
N LYS A 152 -18.29 11.66 3.27
CA LYS A 152 -19.02 10.42 3.67
C LYS A 152 -18.13 9.19 3.85
N TYR A 153 -16.85 9.26 3.48
CA TYR A 153 -15.92 8.13 3.55
C TYR A 153 -15.23 8.10 4.92
N LYS A 154 -15.91 7.54 5.92
CA LYS A 154 -15.48 7.58 7.33
C LYS A 154 -14.57 6.42 7.76
N SER A 155 -14.53 5.31 7.01
CA SER A 155 -13.66 4.17 7.35
C SER A 155 -12.51 4.03 6.37
N TYR A 156 -11.44 3.38 6.83
CA TYR A 156 -10.25 3.07 5.99
C TYR A 156 -10.64 2.40 4.67
N GLU A 157 -11.51 1.39 4.71
CA GLU A 157 -11.91 0.61 3.52
C GLU A 157 -12.63 1.49 2.50
N LYS A 158 -13.47 2.42 2.99
CA LYS A 158 -14.19 3.36 2.12
C LYS A 158 -13.24 4.37 1.48
N VAL A 159 -12.29 4.91 2.24
CA VAL A 159 -11.27 5.84 1.72
C VAL A 159 -10.31 5.12 0.76
N TYR A 160 -9.87 3.92 1.10
CA TYR A 160 -9.08 3.08 0.20
C TYR A 160 -9.82 2.82 -1.13
N SER A 161 -11.08 2.42 -1.04
CA SER A 161 -11.93 2.18 -2.23
C SER A 161 -12.13 3.46 -3.07
N LEU A 162 -12.27 4.63 -2.43
CA LEU A 162 -12.34 5.92 -3.11
C LEU A 162 -11.07 6.15 -3.94
N VAL A 163 -9.91 6.09 -3.31
CA VAL A 163 -8.61 6.31 -3.99
C VAL A 163 -8.43 5.30 -5.10
N PHE A 164 -8.59 4.01 -4.81
CA PHE A 164 -8.39 2.93 -5.79
C PHE A 164 -9.25 3.08 -7.04
N ARG A 165 -10.53 3.48 -6.89
CA ARG A 165 -11.46 3.65 -8.02
C ARG A 165 -11.22 4.90 -8.85
N HIS A 166 -10.67 5.95 -8.26
CA HIS A 166 -10.65 7.26 -8.89
C HIS A 166 -9.25 7.77 -9.27
N ILE A 167 -8.17 7.28 -8.63
CA ILE A 167 -6.82 7.78 -8.92
C ILE A 167 -6.38 7.49 -10.38
N GLY A 168 -6.75 6.32 -10.92
CA GLY A 168 -6.47 5.99 -12.31
C GLY A 168 -7.18 6.93 -13.30
N LYS A 169 -8.40 7.40 -12.97
CA LYS A 169 -9.12 8.40 -13.78
C LYS A 169 -8.46 9.76 -13.69
N VAL A 170 -7.97 10.15 -12.51
CA VAL A 170 -7.20 11.39 -12.31
C VAL A 170 -5.89 11.33 -13.11
N ALA A 171 -5.17 10.22 -13.07
CA ALA A 171 -3.96 10.01 -13.87
C ALA A 171 -4.24 10.13 -15.38
N GLY A 172 -5.32 9.49 -15.86
CA GLY A 172 -5.74 9.62 -17.28
C GLY A 172 -6.06 11.06 -17.68
N LEU A 173 -6.76 11.83 -16.82
CA LEU A 173 -7.02 13.25 -17.03
C LEU A 173 -5.73 14.10 -17.01
N ALA A 174 -4.71 13.66 -16.29
CA ALA A 174 -3.37 14.26 -16.27
C ALA A 174 -2.48 13.81 -17.45
N GLY A 175 -3.02 13.04 -18.40
CA GLY A 175 -2.28 12.52 -19.55
C GLY A 175 -1.30 11.40 -19.22
N ILE A 176 -1.56 10.63 -18.16
CA ILE A 176 -0.74 9.48 -17.76
C ILE A 176 -1.55 8.21 -18.05
N ASN A 177 -1.12 7.47 -19.07
CA ASN A 177 -1.74 6.22 -19.50
C ASN A 177 -0.74 5.07 -19.25
N ARG A 178 -1.00 4.25 -18.21
CA ARG A 178 -0.21 3.07 -17.87
C ARG A 178 -1.09 1.88 -17.55
#